data_dd882e27eb3a46899a0d2c9cb8226708
#
_entry.id   dd882e27eb3a46899a0d2c9cb8226708
#
_cell.length_a   1.000
_cell.length_b   1.000
_cell.length_c   1.000
_cell.angle_alpha   90.00
_cell.angle_beta   90.00
_cell.angle_gamma   90.00
#
_symmetry.space_group_name_H-M   'P 1'
#
loop_
_entity.id
_entity.type
_entity.pdbx_description
1 polymer ?
#
loop_
_entity_poly.entity_id
_entity_poly.type
_entity_poly.pdbx_seq_one_letter_code
_entity_poly.pdbx_strand_id
1 'polypeptide(L)'
;MNPFLKTAFLYFNKIKVVHSIPGRLRLHVPGLDKVPKEMEKYDHYVTSLIKFDKGIETVSYSYVTGKILLIYNKNLTDENKILNWLNFVWKKVVENEDIYGGMTPEEIEKNLDRFYDMLCKELKKGK
;
A
#
# COMPACT_ATOMS: atom_id res chain seq x y z
N MET A 1 -1.47 -9.65 -16.76
CA MET A 1 -1.01 -8.96 -15.53
C MET A 1 0.47 -9.22 -15.33
N ASN A 2 1.22 -8.19 -14.96
CA ASN A 2 2.63 -8.32 -14.61
C ASN A 2 2.78 -9.32 -13.45
N PRO A 3 3.72 -10.29 -13.52
CA PRO A 3 3.87 -11.29 -12.44
C PRO A 3 4.06 -10.69 -11.05
N PHE A 4 4.76 -9.57 -10.95
CA PHE A 4 4.96 -8.86 -9.68
C PHE A 4 3.63 -8.35 -9.12
N LEU A 5 2.83 -7.69 -9.98
CA LEU A 5 1.53 -7.16 -9.59
C LEU A 5 0.52 -8.27 -9.29
N LYS A 6 0.58 -9.36 -10.06
CA LYS A 6 -0.28 -10.53 -9.81
C LYS A 6 0.00 -11.12 -8.43
N THR A 7 1.27 -11.27 -8.08
CA THR A 7 1.68 -11.77 -6.78
C THR A 7 1.21 -10.81 -5.67
N ALA A 8 1.42 -9.52 -5.85
CA ALA A 8 0.98 -8.52 -4.89
C ALA A 8 -0.54 -8.54 -4.72
N PHE A 9 -1.28 -8.66 -5.84
CA PHE A 9 -2.74 -8.74 -5.81
C PHE A 9 -3.22 -9.94 -4.99
N LEU A 10 -2.64 -11.11 -5.24
CA LEU A 10 -3.03 -12.33 -4.52
C LEU A 10 -2.78 -12.23 -3.02
N TYR A 11 -1.72 -11.55 -2.61
CA TYR A 11 -1.36 -11.43 -1.20
C TYR A 11 -2.07 -10.28 -0.49
N PHE A 12 -2.26 -9.15 -1.16
CA PHE A 12 -2.86 -7.97 -0.53
C PHE A 12 -4.30 -8.21 -0.09
N ASN A 13 -5.04 -9.06 -0.79
CA ASN A 13 -6.41 -9.41 -0.40
C ASN A 13 -6.49 -10.20 0.90
N LYS A 14 -5.35 -10.61 1.44
CA LYS A 14 -5.26 -11.43 2.65
C LYS A 14 -4.61 -10.71 3.82
N ILE A 15 -4.66 -9.38 3.81
CA ILE A 15 -4.16 -8.59 4.93
C ILE A 15 -4.93 -8.97 6.20
N LYS A 16 -4.19 -9.26 7.28
CA LYS A 16 -4.77 -9.65 8.55
C LYS A 16 -4.37 -8.68 9.65
N VAL A 17 -5.33 -8.34 10.50
CA VAL A 17 -5.04 -7.57 11.71
C VAL A 17 -4.34 -8.51 12.69
N VAL A 18 -3.11 -8.17 13.08
CA VAL A 18 -2.33 -8.95 14.04
C VAL A 18 -2.54 -8.40 15.44
N HIS A 19 -2.62 -7.07 15.56
CA HIS A 19 -2.81 -6.41 16.84
C HIS A 19 -3.46 -5.06 16.59
N SER A 20 -4.44 -4.68 17.41
CA SER A 20 -5.14 -3.42 17.27
C SER A 20 -5.53 -2.89 18.64
N ILE A 21 -5.05 -1.68 18.92
CA ILE A 21 -5.50 -0.89 20.07
C ILE A 21 -5.74 0.54 19.54
N PRO A 22 -6.52 1.37 20.22
CA PRO A 22 -6.73 2.74 19.76
C PRO A 22 -5.40 3.46 19.52
N GLY A 23 -5.20 3.95 18.32
CA GLY A 23 -3.97 4.66 17.95
C GLY A 23 -2.84 3.79 17.39
N ARG A 24 -2.98 2.47 17.44
CA ARG A 24 -1.92 1.58 16.96
C ARG A 24 -2.50 0.34 16.29
N LEU A 25 -2.10 0.12 15.04
CA LEU A 25 -2.60 -1.00 14.24
C LEU A 25 -1.42 -1.74 13.61
N ARG A 26 -1.34 -3.03 13.87
CA ARG A 26 -0.33 -3.89 13.23
C ARG A 26 -1.03 -4.87 12.30
N LEU A 27 -0.57 -4.88 11.05
CA LEU A 27 -1.13 -5.72 10.00
C LEU A 27 -0.08 -6.71 9.49
N HIS A 28 -0.50 -7.93 9.23
CA HIS A 28 0.31 -8.88 8.48
C HIS A 28 -0.08 -8.78 7.01
N VAL A 29 0.89 -8.48 6.16
CA VAL A 29 0.70 -8.35 4.71
C VAL A 29 1.41 -9.52 4.04
N PRO A 30 0.66 -10.57 3.65
CA PRO A 30 1.26 -11.72 2.98
C PRO A 30 2.01 -11.28 1.73
N GLY A 31 3.24 -11.77 1.56
CA GLY A 31 4.09 -11.42 0.42
C GLY A 31 5.02 -10.24 0.65
N LEU A 32 4.82 -9.48 1.73
CA LEU A 32 5.72 -8.35 2.04
C LEU A 32 7.15 -8.85 2.30
N ASP A 33 7.28 -10.01 2.93
CA ASP A 33 8.57 -10.65 3.20
C ASP A 33 9.27 -11.17 1.94
N LYS A 34 8.56 -11.17 0.81
CA LYS A 34 9.10 -11.63 -0.48
C LYS A 34 9.48 -10.48 -1.41
N VAL A 35 9.31 -9.24 -0.96
CA VAL A 35 9.69 -8.06 -1.74
C VAL A 35 11.21 -8.07 -1.92
N PRO A 36 11.72 -7.95 -3.17
CA PRO A 36 13.15 -7.87 -3.39
C PRO A 36 13.75 -6.68 -2.64
N LYS A 37 14.94 -6.89 -2.08
CA LYS A 37 15.59 -5.88 -1.25
C LYS A 37 15.78 -4.55 -2.00
N GLU A 38 16.10 -4.63 -3.28
CA GLU A 38 16.28 -3.44 -4.12
C GLU A 38 14.99 -2.65 -4.34
N MET A 39 13.83 -3.25 -4.07
CA MET A 39 12.54 -2.59 -4.20
C MET A 39 12.05 -1.96 -2.88
N GLU A 40 12.68 -2.26 -1.75
CA GLU A 40 12.27 -1.72 -0.46
C GLU A 40 12.36 -0.20 -0.40
N LYS A 41 13.28 0.38 -1.14
CA LYS A 41 13.47 1.85 -1.21
C LYS A 41 12.25 2.59 -1.76
N TYR A 42 11.33 1.88 -2.41
CA TYR A 42 10.13 2.50 -2.99
C TYR A 42 8.94 2.49 -2.02
N ASP A 43 9.11 2.03 -0.80
CA ASP A 43 8.02 1.99 0.18
C ASP A 43 7.51 3.39 0.55
N HIS A 44 8.30 4.45 0.29
CA HIS A 44 7.84 5.81 0.53
C HIS A 44 6.63 6.18 -0.35
N TYR A 45 6.50 5.60 -1.54
CA TYR A 45 5.30 5.80 -2.36
C TYR A 45 4.07 5.21 -1.67
N VAL A 46 4.21 4.00 -1.13
CA VAL A 46 3.12 3.33 -0.41
C VAL A 46 2.76 4.12 0.84
N THR A 47 3.76 4.55 1.60
CA THR A 47 3.56 5.37 2.80
C THR A 47 2.77 6.64 2.47
N SER A 48 3.13 7.33 1.39
CA SER A 48 2.43 8.56 0.98
C SER A 48 0.97 8.29 0.64
N LEU A 49 0.67 7.17 -0.03
CA LEU A 49 -0.71 6.79 -0.36
C LEU A 49 -1.51 6.45 0.90
N ILE A 50 -0.91 5.72 1.83
CA ILE A 50 -1.54 5.37 3.09
C ILE A 50 -1.85 6.64 3.89
N LYS A 51 -0.93 7.59 3.91
CA LYS A 51 -1.04 8.83 4.69
C LYS A 51 -1.99 9.86 4.07
N PHE A 52 -2.66 9.55 2.96
CA PHE A 52 -3.78 10.35 2.49
C PHE A 52 -4.90 10.37 3.54
N ASP A 53 -5.02 9.33 4.34
CA ASP A 53 -5.81 9.40 5.57
C ASP A 53 -5.01 10.24 6.57
N LYS A 54 -5.48 11.45 6.82
CA LYS A 54 -4.76 12.44 7.62
C LYS A 54 -4.60 12.04 9.08
N GLY A 55 -5.36 11.06 9.54
CA GLY A 55 -5.22 10.55 10.90
C GLY A 55 -3.99 9.66 11.09
N ILE A 56 -3.41 9.15 10.01
CA ILE A 56 -2.24 8.27 10.10
C ILE A 56 -0.98 9.11 10.27
N GLU A 57 -0.23 8.87 11.34
CA GLU A 57 0.96 9.64 11.68
C GLU A 57 2.23 8.98 11.18
N THR A 58 2.39 7.68 11.40
CA THR A 58 3.58 6.95 10.96
C THR A 58 3.22 5.59 10.38
N VAL A 59 4.03 5.14 9.43
CA VAL A 59 3.94 3.81 8.82
C VAL A 59 5.33 3.19 8.86
N SER A 60 5.44 2.00 9.45
CA SER A 60 6.71 1.28 9.54
C SER A 60 6.56 -0.11 8.94
N TYR A 61 7.59 -0.57 8.24
CA TYR A 61 7.60 -1.86 7.54
C TYR A 61 8.60 -2.80 8.18
N SER A 62 8.19 -4.06 8.37
CA SER A 62 9.12 -5.13 8.73
C SER A 62 9.09 -6.16 7.61
N TYR A 63 10.05 -6.08 6.71
CA TYR A 63 10.14 -7.02 5.58
C TYR A 63 10.47 -8.44 6.03
N VAL A 64 11.17 -8.56 7.15
CA VAL A 64 11.51 -9.88 7.71
C VAL A 64 10.27 -10.62 8.19
N THR A 65 9.36 -9.92 8.86
CA THR A 65 8.15 -10.53 9.44
C THR A 65 6.91 -10.37 8.57
N GLY A 66 7.00 -9.56 7.51
CA GLY A 66 5.86 -9.29 6.63
C GLY A 66 4.80 -8.44 7.28
N LYS A 67 5.16 -7.56 8.21
CA LYS A 67 4.20 -6.76 8.97
C LYS A 67 4.38 -5.27 8.73
N ILE A 68 3.26 -4.53 8.84
CA ILE A 68 3.23 -3.07 8.78
C ILE A 68 2.66 -2.58 10.11
N LEU A 69 3.31 -1.57 10.69
CA LEU A 69 2.84 -0.92 11.91
C LEU A 69 2.36 0.48 11.55
N LEU A 70 1.12 0.79 11.91
CA LEU A 70 0.50 2.09 11.70
C LEU A 70 0.26 2.74 13.05
N ILE A 71 0.76 3.96 13.23
CA ILE A 71 0.45 4.79 14.39
C ILE A 71 -0.47 5.89 13.88
N TYR A 72 -1.60 6.08 14.52
CA TYR A 72 -2.61 7.02 14.06
C TYR A 72 -3.26 7.77 15.22
N ASN A 73 -3.85 8.91 14.90
CA ASN A 73 -4.62 9.71 15.86
C ASN A 73 -6.03 9.14 15.94
N LYS A 74 -6.35 8.53 17.08
CA LYS A 74 -7.65 7.89 17.32
C LYS A 74 -8.85 8.84 17.26
N ASN A 75 -8.58 10.13 17.33
CA ASN A 75 -9.64 11.14 17.23
C ASN A 75 -9.95 11.51 15.77
N LEU A 76 -9.08 11.14 14.83
CA LEU A 76 -9.22 11.46 13.41
C LEU A 76 -9.56 10.24 12.56
N THR A 77 -9.13 9.05 12.96
CA THR A 77 -9.38 7.84 12.19
C THR A 77 -9.47 6.63 13.13
N ASP A 78 -9.80 5.47 12.58
CA ASP A 78 -9.92 4.22 13.32
C ASP A 78 -9.56 3.04 12.42
N GLU A 79 -9.53 1.83 13.03
CA GLU A 79 -9.17 0.60 12.32
C GLU A 79 -10.02 0.39 11.07
N ASN A 80 -11.34 0.55 11.18
CA ASN A 80 -12.23 0.29 10.04
C ASN A 80 -11.99 1.28 8.90
N LYS A 81 -11.82 2.56 9.21
CA LYS A 81 -11.53 3.57 8.20
C LYS A 81 -10.21 3.31 7.52
N ILE A 82 -9.19 2.93 8.29
CA ILE A 82 -7.87 2.61 7.75
C ILE A 82 -7.95 1.40 6.82
N LEU A 83 -8.59 0.31 7.24
CA LEU A 83 -8.72 -0.87 6.42
C LEU A 83 -9.51 -0.60 5.14
N ASN A 84 -10.61 0.17 5.24
CA ASN A 84 -11.38 0.56 4.07
C ASN A 84 -10.54 1.40 3.11
N TRP A 85 -9.73 2.31 3.62
CA TRP A 85 -8.85 3.14 2.79
C TRP A 85 -7.79 2.29 2.10
N LEU A 86 -7.16 1.35 2.81
CA LEU A 86 -6.16 0.45 2.22
C LEU A 86 -6.77 -0.40 1.10
N ASN A 87 -7.98 -0.92 1.31
CA ASN A 87 -8.68 -1.68 0.29
C ASN A 87 -9.02 -0.82 -0.93
N PHE A 88 -9.44 0.42 -0.71
CA PHE A 88 -9.75 1.37 -1.78
C PHE A 88 -8.50 1.70 -2.61
N VAL A 89 -7.39 1.99 -1.94
CA VAL A 89 -6.11 2.27 -2.61
C VAL A 89 -5.70 1.08 -3.47
N TRP A 90 -5.77 -0.11 -2.90
CA TRP A 90 -5.39 -1.33 -3.61
C TRP A 90 -6.28 -1.58 -4.84
N LYS A 91 -7.57 -1.37 -4.68
CA LYS A 91 -8.52 -1.50 -5.78
C LYS A 91 -8.15 -0.56 -6.93
N LYS A 92 -7.78 0.68 -6.62
CA LYS A 92 -7.37 1.65 -7.64
C LYS A 92 -6.08 1.25 -8.34
N VAL A 93 -5.13 0.68 -7.61
CA VAL A 93 -3.90 0.16 -8.22
C VAL A 93 -4.24 -0.94 -9.24
N VAL A 94 -5.12 -1.86 -8.88
CA VAL A 94 -5.52 -2.95 -9.76
C VAL A 94 -6.30 -2.45 -10.98
N GLU A 95 -7.19 -1.49 -10.80
CA GLU A 95 -7.97 -0.93 -11.92
C GLU A 95 -7.09 -0.26 -12.97
N ASN A 96 -5.92 0.23 -12.59
CA ASN A 96 -4.98 0.88 -13.49
C ASN A 96 -3.93 -0.07 -14.06
N GLU A 97 -4.13 -1.36 -13.91
CA GLU A 97 -3.21 -2.39 -14.43
C GLU A 97 -2.93 -2.23 -15.92
N ASP A 98 -3.92 -1.80 -16.70
CA ASP A 98 -3.79 -1.62 -18.15
C ASP A 98 -2.63 -0.70 -18.53
N ILE A 99 -2.29 0.24 -17.65
CA ILE A 99 -1.22 1.21 -17.91
C ILE A 99 0.16 0.57 -17.76
N TYR A 100 0.32 -0.34 -16.79
CA TYR A 100 1.63 -0.90 -16.46
C TYR A 100 1.69 -2.44 -16.54
N GLY A 101 0.58 -3.11 -16.84
CA GLY A 101 0.49 -4.57 -16.85
C GLY A 101 1.36 -5.25 -17.90
N GLY A 102 1.67 -4.57 -18.99
CA GLY A 102 2.55 -5.09 -20.05
C GLY A 102 3.98 -4.63 -19.93
N MET A 103 4.33 -3.88 -18.91
CA MET A 103 5.67 -3.34 -18.74
C MET A 103 6.60 -4.29 -18.00
N THR A 104 7.90 -4.21 -18.34
CA THR A 104 8.93 -4.91 -17.58
C THR A 104 9.14 -4.21 -16.24
N PRO A 105 9.72 -4.90 -15.24
CA PRO A 105 10.03 -4.27 -13.96
C PRO A 105 10.88 -3.01 -14.11
N GLU A 106 11.81 -3.01 -15.08
CA GLU A 106 12.66 -1.85 -15.35
C GLU A 106 11.87 -0.67 -15.91
N GLU A 107 10.91 -0.92 -16.80
CA GLU A 107 10.05 0.11 -17.34
C GLU A 107 9.14 0.70 -16.26
N ILE A 108 8.62 -0.13 -15.36
CA ILE A 108 7.82 0.32 -14.22
C ILE A 108 8.66 1.22 -13.32
N GLU A 109 9.89 0.81 -13.02
CA GLU A 109 10.79 1.59 -12.17
C GLU A 109 11.07 2.97 -12.75
N LYS A 110 11.30 3.05 -14.07
CA LYS A 110 11.55 4.33 -14.75
C LYS A 110 10.34 5.26 -14.73
N ASN A 111 9.13 4.72 -14.62
CA ASN A 111 7.89 5.50 -14.69
C ASN A 111 7.16 5.59 -13.36
N LEU A 112 7.80 5.22 -12.25
CA LEU A 112 7.15 5.20 -10.94
C LEU A 112 6.56 6.54 -10.54
N ASP A 113 7.29 7.63 -10.72
CA ASP A 113 6.80 8.96 -10.39
C ASP A 113 5.53 9.30 -11.15
N ARG A 114 5.51 8.97 -12.44
CA ARG A 114 4.36 9.21 -13.30
C ARG A 114 3.15 8.39 -12.85
N PHE A 115 3.34 7.12 -12.57
CA PHE A 115 2.26 6.25 -12.11
C PHE A 115 1.73 6.71 -10.76
N TYR A 116 2.62 7.10 -9.87
CA TYR A 116 2.26 7.64 -8.57
C TYR A 116 1.40 8.89 -8.71
N ASP A 117 1.80 9.83 -9.57
CA ASP A 117 1.05 11.06 -9.80
C ASP A 117 -0.36 10.77 -10.34
N MET A 118 -0.46 9.84 -11.29
CA MET A 118 -1.75 9.44 -11.86
C MET A 118 -2.65 8.83 -10.79
N LEU A 119 -2.09 7.96 -9.97
CA LEU A 119 -2.83 7.30 -8.90
C LEU A 119 -3.29 8.30 -7.84
N CYS A 120 -2.44 9.25 -7.48
CA CYS A 120 -2.80 10.31 -6.54
C CYS A 120 -3.98 11.14 -7.02
N LYS A 121 -4.02 11.46 -8.32
CA LYS A 121 -5.14 12.22 -8.90
C LYS A 121 -6.45 11.44 -8.77
N GLU A 122 -6.42 10.14 -9.04
CA GLU A 122 -7.62 9.31 -8.90
C GLU A 122 -8.08 9.18 -7.46
N LEU A 123 -7.14 9.01 -6.53
CA LEU A 123 -7.46 8.88 -5.11
C LEU A 123 -8.06 10.16 -4.55
N LYS A 124 -7.59 11.32 -5.00
CA LYS A 124 -8.15 12.61 -4.59
C LYS A 124 -9.59 12.77 -5.06
N LYS A 125 -9.94 12.25 -6.24
CA LYS A 125 -11.31 12.30 -6.75
C LYS A 125 -12.25 11.41 -5.94
N GLY A 126 -11.75 10.31 -5.40
CA GLY A 126 -12.53 9.38 -4.59
C GLY A 126 -12.71 9.80 -3.14
N LYS A 127 -12.01 10.82 -2.72
CA LYS A 127 -12.08 11.36 -1.38
C LYS A 127 -12.92 12.64 -1.36
#